data_da0db3320a9337eadfec03791dcc7ac9
#
_entry.id   da0db3320a9337eadfec03791dcc7ac9
#
_cell.length_a   1.000
_cell.length_b   1.000
_cell.length_c   1.000
_cell.angle_alpha   90.00
_cell.angle_beta   90.00
_cell.angle_gamma   90.00
#
_symmetry.space_group_name_H-M   'P 1'
#
loop_
_entity.id
_entity.type
_entity.pdbx_description
1 polymer ?
#
loop_
_entity_poly.entity_id
_entity_poly.type
_entity_poly.pdbx_seq_one_letter_code
_entity_poly.pdbx_strand_id
1 'polypeptide(L)'
;MQPTMHSNLQPNFLLFITDQQRADHVGSYGNALLQTPALDALAAQGWSADRFYVASPICMPNRATLMTGRMPSTHGVRHNGIALSQRATTFVERLRDAGYATALIGKSHLQNMTGMGPAWPPANDNVARGEAWRPEPGDYDQEWGPMWRDHPGHDVKTPFYGFDTVRLALDHGDQVGGHYARWLAREHPEARRLWGPEHAFSTPEFVLAQHGQAWRTRVPEQCSTTAYIGDQTIAQLRQHAKGTAPFFIQCSFPDPHHPYTPSGKYWDLYRPDDVALPESFHASRGAHHHPPPHVAWLYRQRDLNMAVKHTPAVFACTEREAREAIALNCGSISHIDATIGRVMQVLRDTGLDENTVVIFTSDHGDFLGDHQLLFKGPIHYQGLIRAPFIWRDPQAGLTAARSQALCATTDIAATVLARARLPAYNGMQGQSLLPLMSGATDTLRDALLIEEEGQRTMFGFPGRTRMRTLQTSRHRLSVYADADWGELYDLHEDPHELRNLWHDPAAEARRGELLMALSRTMIRYAETSPNPTAIA
;
A
#
# COMPACT_ATOMS: atom_id res chain seq x y z
N MET A 1 -7.46 -23.06 40.09
CA MET A 1 -6.60 -23.39 38.96
C MET A 1 -5.68 -22.19 38.73
N GLN A 2 -4.38 -22.30 38.99
CA GLN A 2 -3.42 -21.25 38.66
C GLN A 2 -3.31 -21.13 37.14
N PRO A 3 -3.28 -19.92 36.57
CA PRO A 3 -3.03 -19.77 35.14
C PRO A 3 -1.61 -20.29 34.85
N THR A 4 -1.52 -21.26 33.96
CA THR A 4 -0.27 -21.76 33.41
C THR A 4 0.52 -20.55 32.84
N MET A 5 1.73 -20.33 33.34
CA MET A 5 2.66 -19.36 32.80
C MET A 5 2.90 -19.70 31.33
N HIS A 6 2.26 -18.94 30.43
CA HIS A 6 2.57 -19.02 29.01
C HIS A 6 4.01 -18.56 28.81
N SER A 7 4.77 -19.40 28.13
CA SER A 7 6.18 -19.30 27.83
C SER A 7 6.60 -17.89 27.39
N ASN A 8 7.74 -17.41 27.89
CA ASN A 8 8.44 -16.17 27.53
C ASN A 8 8.98 -16.18 26.08
N LEU A 9 8.37 -16.92 25.16
CA LEU A 9 8.80 -17.02 23.79
C LEU A 9 8.48 -15.73 23.03
N GLN A 10 9.47 -15.20 22.34
CA GLN A 10 9.27 -14.11 21.38
C GLN A 10 8.33 -14.59 20.27
N PRO A 11 7.28 -13.81 19.90
CA PRO A 11 6.36 -14.24 18.83
C PRO A 11 7.04 -14.17 17.46
N ASN A 12 6.66 -15.06 16.57
CA ASN A 12 6.91 -14.89 15.15
C ASN A 12 5.97 -13.85 14.55
N PHE A 13 6.36 -13.27 13.41
CA PHE A 13 5.53 -12.35 12.66
C PHE A 13 5.45 -12.76 11.19
N LEU A 14 4.23 -12.78 10.66
CA LEU A 14 3.94 -12.96 9.23
C LEU A 14 3.10 -11.77 8.76
N LEU A 15 3.71 -10.89 7.97
CA LEU A 15 3.05 -9.73 7.38
C LEU A 15 2.68 -10.01 5.92
N PHE A 16 1.39 -10.06 5.62
CA PHE A 16 0.86 -9.99 4.26
C PHE A 16 0.60 -8.55 3.88
N ILE A 17 1.13 -8.11 2.75
CA ILE A 17 0.88 -6.78 2.19
C ILE A 17 0.54 -6.90 0.70
N THR A 18 -0.54 -6.25 0.29
CA THR A 18 -0.96 -6.10 -1.10
C THR A 18 -0.58 -4.71 -1.63
N ASP A 19 -0.62 -4.54 -2.95
CA ASP A 19 -0.41 -3.26 -3.60
C ASP A 19 -1.73 -2.72 -4.15
N GLN A 20 -2.11 -1.53 -3.73
CA GLN A 20 -3.25 -0.79 -4.28
C GLN A 20 -4.61 -1.47 -3.99
N GLN A 21 -4.78 -2.05 -2.80
CA GLN A 21 -6.06 -2.64 -2.38
C GLN A 21 -6.83 -1.72 -1.45
N ARG A 22 -8.08 -1.43 -1.80
CA ARG A 22 -9.03 -0.65 -0.99
C ARG A 22 -9.39 -1.37 0.31
N ALA A 23 -9.68 -0.59 1.36
CA ALA A 23 -10.16 -1.14 2.63
C ALA A 23 -11.49 -1.89 2.47
N ASP A 24 -12.43 -1.37 1.68
CA ASP A 24 -13.75 -1.97 1.43
C ASP A 24 -13.71 -3.13 0.40
N HIS A 25 -12.54 -3.52 -0.09
CA HIS A 25 -12.33 -4.70 -0.93
C HIS A 25 -11.83 -5.90 -0.10
N VAL A 26 -12.53 -6.21 0.97
CA VAL A 26 -12.41 -7.42 1.82
C VAL A 26 -13.81 -7.75 2.35
N GLY A 27 -14.20 -9.03 2.40
CA GLY A 27 -15.52 -9.47 2.86
C GLY A 27 -15.83 -9.00 4.28
N SER A 28 -14.91 -9.14 5.22
CA SER A 28 -15.06 -8.69 6.61
C SER A 28 -15.18 -7.17 6.77
N TYR A 29 -14.87 -6.38 5.73
CA TYR A 29 -15.08 -4.93 5.68
C TYR A 29 -16.39 -4.53 4.96
N GLY A 30 -17.25 -5.51 4.67
CA GLY A 30 -18.61 -5.28 4.17
C GLY A 30 -18.78 -5.52 2.66
N ASN A 31 -17.78 -5.99 1.94
CA ASN A 31 -17.94 -6.35 0.53
C ASN A 31 -18.63 -7.71 0.38
N ALA A 32 -19.92 -7.69 0.02
CA ALA A 32 -20.73 -8.90 -0.08
C ALA A 32 -20.44 -9.74 -1.34
N LEU A 33 -19.86 -9.15 -2.38
CA LEU A 33 -19.55 -9.84 -3.64
C LEU A 33 -18.20 -10.56 -3.57
N LEU A 34 -17.21 -9.92 -2.96
CA LEU A 34 -15.82 -10.35 -2.99
C LEU A 34 -15.57 -11.53 -2.06
N GLN A 35 -15.05 -12.62 -2.61
CA GLN A 35 -14.73 -13.84 -1.87
C GLN A 35 -13.33 -13.75 -1.26
N THR A 36 -13.26 -13.53 0.05
CA THR A 36 -12.02 -13.45 0.84
C THR A 36 -12.08 -14.30 2.12
N PRO A 37 -12.40 -15.62 2.02
CA PRO A 37 -12.62 -16.46 3.19
C PRO A 37 -11.39 -16.58 4.12
N ALA A 38 -10.16 -16.50 3.60
CA ALA A 38 -8.95 -16.55 4.41
C ALA A 38 -8.75 -15.26 5.22
N LEU A 39 -8.94 -14.10 4.60
CA LEU A 39 -8.89 -12.81 5.27
C LEU A 39 -10.04 -12.63 6.27
N ASP A 40 -11.23 -13.10 5.92
CA ASP A 40 -12.39 -13.06 6.82
C ASP A 40 -12.17 -13.94 8.05
N ALA A 41 -11.55 -15.10 7.88
CA ALA A 41 -11.15 -15.95 8.99
C ALA A 41 -10.06 -15.32 9.89
N LEU A 42 -9.11 -14.59 9.30
CA LEU A 42 -8.11 -13.81 10.07
C LEU A 42 -8.80 -12.70 10.88
N ALA A 43 -9.70 -11.95 10.28
CA ALA A 43 -10.46 -10.90 10.96
C ALA A 43 -11.34 -11.46 12.10
N ALA A 44 -11.98 -12.62 11.87
CA ALA A 44 -12.80 -13.29 12.88
C ALA A 44 -11.99 -13.79 14.09
N GLN A 45 -10.70 -14.07 13.92
CA GLN A 45 -9.78 -14.55 14.95
C GLN A 45 -8.86 -13.44 15.51
N GLY A 46 -9.10 -12.19 15.14
CA GLY A 46 -8.19 -11.10 15.44
C GLY A 46 -8.89 -9.77 15.72
N TRP A 47 -8.15 -8.72 15.46
CA TRP A 47 -8.56 -7.32 15.59
C TRP A 47 -8.41 -6.61 14.24
N SER A 48 -9.36 -5.74 13.92
CA SER A 48 -9.38 -4.96 12.68
C SER A 48 -9.53 -3.47 12.98
N ALA A 49 -8.84 -2.63 12.23
CA ALA A 49 -9.01 -1.18 12.27
C ALA A 49 -9.89 -0.72 11.10
N ASP A 50 -11.05 -0.14 11.40
CA ASP A 50 -11.96 0.41 10.38
C ASP A 50 -11.42 1.72 9.77
N ARG A 51 -10.56 2.41 10.50
CA ARG A 51 -9.98 3.71 10.13
C ARG A 51 -8.46 3.63 10.12
N PHE A 52 -7.94 2.73 9.29
CA PHE A 52 -6.50 2.63 9.05
C PHE A 52 -6.14 3.42 7.79
N TYR A 53 -5.29 4.42 7.96
CA TYR A 53 -4.90 5.37 6.92
C TYR A 53 -3.44 5.21 6.52
N VAL A 54 -3.15 5.45 5.26
CA VAL A 54 -1.78 5.47 4.76
C VAL A 54 -1.12 6.83 5.04
N ALA A 55 0.19 6.84 5.27
CA ALA A 55 0.92 8.10 5.42
C ALA A 55 1.11 8.82 4.08
N SER A 56 1.08 8.06 2.98
CA SER A 56 1.09 8.54 1.60
C SER A 56 0.39 7.51 0.71
N PRO A 57 -0.50 7.91 -0.22
CA PRO A 57 -1.17 6.95 -1.09
C PRO A 57 -0.32 6.58 -2.33
N ILE A 58 1.00 6.53 -2.17
CA ILE A 58 1.97 6.19 -3.21
C ILE A 58 2.90 5.08 -2.68
N CYS A 59 3.20 4.09 -3.53
CA CYS A 59 3.86 2.85 -3.14
C CYS A 59 5.20 3.07 -2.40
N MET A 60 6.22 3.71 -3.05
CA MET A 60 7.54 3.87 -2.41
C MET A 60 7.47 4.67 -1.11
N PRO A 61 6.83 5.86 -1.05
CA PRO A 61 6.70 6.62 0.18
C PRO A 61 6.05 5.82 1.31
N ASN A 62 4.93 5.14 1.04
CA ASN A 62 4.22 4.43 2.10
C ASN A 62 4.92 3.14 2.53
N ARG A 63 5.59 2.44 1.60
CA ARG A 63 6.43 1.27 1.95
C ARG A 63 7.64 1.66 2.78
N ALA A 64 8.29 2.79 2.47
CA ALA A 64 9.33 3.38 3.31
C ALA A 64 8.80 3.78 4.70
N THR A 65 7.58 4.36 4.76
CA THR A 65 6.90 4.64 6.03
C THR A 65 6.65 3.37 6.84
N LEU A 66 6.14 2.30 6.21
CA LEU A 66 5.94 1.01 6.87
C LEU A 66 7.24 0.49 7.49
N MET A 67 8.34 0.54 6.74
CA MET A 67 9.64 0.04 7.19
C MET A 67 10.25 0.86 8.31
N THR A 68 10.05 2.18 8.30
CA THR A 68 10.72 3.10 9.23
C THR A 68 9.82 3.61 10.36
N GLY A 69 8.50 3.45 10.29
CA GLY A 69 7.56 4.08 11.22
C GLY A 69 7.59 5.62 11.17
N ARG A 70 8.03 6.22 10.04
CA ARG A 70 8.28 7.66 9.88
C ARG A 70 7.53 8.20 8.66
N MET A 71 7.26 9.50 8.66
CA MET A 71 6.55 10.18 7.56
C MET A 71 7.44 10.38 6.33
N PRO A 72 6.84 10.48 5.12
CA PRO A 72 7.59 10.72 3.88
C PRO A 72 8.51 11.94 3.92
N SER A 73 8.08 13.04 4.52
CA SER A 73 8.92 14.24 4.69
C SER A 73 10.11 14.02 5.61
N THR A 74 10.05 13.01 6.49
CA THR A 74 11.07 12.69 7.49
C THR A 74 12.08 11.66 6.97
N HIS A 75 11.61 10.54 6.36
CA HIS A 75 12.55 9.56 5.80
C HIS A 75 13.04 9.92 4.38
N GLY A 76 12.51 10.98 3.76
CA GLY A 76 12.97 11.55 2.51
C GLY A 76 12.40 10.93 1.24
N VAL A 77 11.76 9.78 1.28
CA VAL A 77 11.07 9.16 0.13
C VAL A 77 9.71 9.84 -0.06
N ARG A 78 9.69 10.99 -0.74
CA ARG A 78 8.50 11.84 -0.88
C ARG A 78 7.61 11.45 -2.06
N HIS A 79 8.17 10.78 -3.06
CA HIS A 79 7.46 10.25 -4.25
C HIS A 79 8.23 9.05 -4.81
N ASN A 80 7.60 8.31 -5.73
CA ASN A 80 8.28 7.25 -6.47
C ASN A 80 9.49 7.83 -7.22
N GLY A 81 10.60 7.09 -7.24
CA GLY A 81 11.84 7.52 -7.85
C GLY A 81 12.91 8.01 -6.86
N ILE A 82 12.56 8.14 -5.57
CA ILE A 82 13.53 8.41 -4.50
C ILE A 82 13.70 7.12 -3.68
N ALA A 83 14.88 6.52 -3.73
CA ALA A 83 15.18 5.33 -2.94
C ALA A 83 15.25 5.65 -1.44
N LEU A 84 14.84 4.71 -0.59
CA LEU A 84 15.05 4.82 0.84
C LEU A 84 16.57 4.77 1.14
N SER A 85 17.06 5.71 1.95
CA SER A 85 18.45 5.71 2.39
C SER A 85 18.79 4.37 3.05
N GLN A 86 19.94 3.78 2.68
CA GLN A 86 20.44 2.56 3.34
C GLN A 86 20.92 2.81 4.78
N ARG A 87 20.99 4.08 5.20
CA ARG A 87 21.23 4.47 6.59
C ARG A 87 19.95 4.64 7.41
N ALA A 88 18.78 4.53 6.79
CA ALA A 88 17.52 4.61 7.51
C ALA A 88 17.36 3.38 8.40
N THR A 89 17.18 3.58 9.69
CA THR A 89 16.83 2.49 10.60
C THR A 89 15.44 1.96 10.28
N THR A 90 15.32 0.65 10.10
CA THR A 90 14.05 -0.04 9.90
C THR A 90 13.69 -0.87 11.13
N PHE A 91 12.40 -1.13 11.33
CA PHE A 91 11.98 -2.02 12.41
C PHE A 91 12.43 -3.47 12.17
N VAL A 92 12.62 -3.86 10.91
CA VAL A 92 13.12 -5.20 10.53
C VAL A 92 14.58 -5.36 10.94
N GLU A 93 15.40 -4.31 10.74
CA GLU A 93 16.77 -4.31 11.26
C GLU A 93 16.80 -4.49 12.78
N ARG A 94 15.90 -3.82 13.51
CA ARG A 94 15.78 -3.98 14.97
C ARG A 94 15.36 -5.40 15.38
N LEU A 95 14.46 -6.03 14.62
CA LEU A 95 14.10 -7.44 14.83
C LEU A 95 15.30 -8.36 14.56
N ARG A 96 16.00 -8.15 13.45
CA ARG A 96 17.21 -8.91 13.08
C ARG A 96 18.28 -8.82 14.18
N ASP A 97 18.58 -7.62 14.66
CA ASP A 97 19.53 -7.37 15.76
C ASP A 97 19.12 -8.08 17.06
N ALA A 98 17.82 -8.32 17.26
CA ALA A 98 17.26 -9.06 18.38
C ALA A 98 17.20 -10.59 18.16
N GLY A 99 17.79 -11.08 17.05
CA GLY A 99 17.91 -12.51 16.76
C GLY A 99 16.77 -13.11 15.93
N TYR A 100 15.89 -12.30 15.35
CA TYR A 100 14.89 -12.78 14.39
C TYR A 100 15.55 -13.15 13.06
N ALA A 101 15.17 -14.27 12.48
CA ALA A 101 15.41 -14.55 11.08
C ALA A 101 14.42 -13.75 10.23
N THR A 102 14.92 -12.96 9.27
CA THR A 102 14.12 -11.98 8.53
C THR A 102 14.05 -12.32 7.05
N ALA A 103 12.85 -12.32 6.48
CA ALA A 103 12.63 -12.62 5.06
C ALA A 103 11.66 -11.67 4.39
N LEU A 104 12.01 -11.23 3.18
CA LEU A 104 11.16 -10.49 2.25
C LEU A 104 10.87 -11.36 1.03
N ILE A 105 9.61 -11.60 0.76
CA ILE A 105 9.15 -12.39 -0.38
C ILE A 105 8.13 -11.57 -1.16
N GLY A 106 8.46 -11.22 -2.41
CA GLY A 106 7.62 -10.41 -3.27
C GLY A 106 8.13 -8.99 -3.46
N LYS A 107 7.21 -8.02 -3.49
CA LYS A 107 7.50 -6.62 -3.80
C LYS A 107 8.08 -5.89 -2.58
N SER A 108 9.27 -5.31 -2.73
CA SER A 108 9.86 -4.37 -1.77
C SER A 108 9.50 -2.92 -2.11
N HIS A 109 9.98 -2.43 -3.25
CA HIS A 109 9.81 -1.07 -3.74
C HIS A 109 10.38 0.00 -2.78
N LEU A 110 11.50 -0.31 -2.16
CA LEU A 110 12.29 0.64 -1.38
C LEU A 110 13.35 1.35 -2.24
N GLN A 111 13.63 0.78 -3.43
CA GLN A 111 14.47 1.36 -4.47
C GLN A 111 13.70 1.42 -5.80
N ASN A 112 14.28 2.05 -6.80
CA ASN A 112 13.66 2.18 -8.12
C ASN A 112 13.63 0.84 -8.84
N MET A 113 12.46 0.49 -9.41
CA MET A 113 12.26 -0.76 -10.17
C MET A 113 12.30 -0.55 -11.68
N THR A 114 11.93 0.63 -12.18
CA THR A 114 11.83 0.89 -13.61
C THR A 114 13.13 1.45 -14.20
N GLY A 115 13.39 1.18 -15.49
CA GLY A 115 14.47 1.81 -16.25
C GLY A 115 14.13 3.19 -16.81
N MET A 116 12.93 3.72 -16.49
CA MET A 116 12.50 5.03 -16.96
C MET A 116 13.17 6.14 -16.15
N GLY A 117 13.65 7.17 -16.84
CA GLY A 117 14.17 8.38 -16.20
C GLY A 117 13.07 9.14 -15.43
N PRO A 118 13.48 10.13 -14.59
CA PRO A 118 12.54 10.93 -13.84
C PRO A 118 11.59 11.68 -14.77
N ALA A 119 10.31 11.72 -14.41
CA ALA A 119 9.30 12.45 -15.19
C ALA A 119 9.52 13.98 -15.16
N TRP A 120 10.24 14.46 -14.16
CA TRP A 120 10.77 15.80 -14.05
C TRP A 120 12.27 15.72 -14.17
N PRO A 121 12.86 16.06 -15.33
CA PRO A 121 14.29 16.31 -15.38
C PRO A 121 14.63 17.45 -14.39
N PRO A 122 15.82 17.45 -13.78
CA PRO A 122 16.32 18.59 -13.04
C PRO A 122 16.12 19.83 -13.90
N ALA A 123 15.63 20.92 -13.31
CA ALA A 123 15.27 22.14 -14.04
C ALA A 123 16.36 22.47 -15.07
N ASN A 124 15.96 22.51 -16.33
CA ASN A 124 16.84 22.60 -17.50
C ASN A 124 17.43 24.00 -17.71
N ASP A 125 17.74 24.67 -16.67
CA ASP A 125 18.49 25.89 -16.81
C ASP A 125 19.95 25.49 -16.80
N ASN A 126 20.59 25.35 -17.90
CA ASN A 126 22.01 25.23 -18.22
C ASN A 126 23.06 25.35 -17.07
N VAL A 127 22.61 25.43 -15.86
CA VAL A 127 23.36 25.40 -14.61
C VAL A 127 22.92 24.17 -13.86
N ALA A 128 23.76 23.14 -13.82
CA ALA A 128 23.58 21.99 -12.95
C ALA A 128 23.47 22.50 -11.52
N ARG A 129 22.23 22.62 -11.01
CA ARG A 129 21.98 22.86 -9.59
C ARG A 129 22.39 21.61 -8.83
N GLY A 130 23.38 21.73 -7.93
CA GLY A 130 23.73 20.65 -7.02
C GLY A 130 22.53 20.32 -6.12
N GLU A 131 22.40 19.06 -5.74
CA GLU A 131 21.45 18.65 -4.71
C GLU A 131 21.85 19.20 -3.34
N ALA A 132 20.90 19.51 -2.48
CA ALA A 132 21.14 19.93 -1.10
C ALA A 132 21.82 18.83 -0.27
N TRP A 133 21.62 17.57 -0.66
CA TRP A 133 22.25 16.40 -0.07
C TRP A 133 23.32 15.84 -1.01
N ARG A 134 24.47 15.49 -0.46
CA ARG A 134 25.48 14.76 -1.22
C ARG A 134 24.97 13.36 -1.52
N PRO A 135 25.36 12.75 -2.68
CA PRO A 135 25.05 11.35 -2.94
C PRO A 135 25.51 10.47 -1.77
N GLU A 136 24.61 9.67 -1.26
CA GLU A 136 24.90 8.73 -0.19
C GLU A 136 25.56 7.48 -0.78
N PRO A 137 26.70 7.02 -0.25
CA PRO A 137 27.29 5.75 -0.65
C PRO A 137 26.33 4.58 -0.37
N GLY A 138 26.18 3.67 -1.33
CA GLY A 138 25.33 2.50 -1.20
C GLY A 138 24.94 1.91 -2.54
N ASP A 139 24.31 0.74 -2.49
CA ASP A 139 23.82 0.03 -3.67
C ASP A 139 22.31 0.28 -3.83
N TYR A 140 21.97 1.26 -4.69
CA TYR A 140 20.59 1.71 -4.91
C TYR A 140 19.96 1.22 -6.23
N ASP A 141 20.58 0.23 -6.87
CA ASP A 141 20.15 -0.41 -8.11
C ASP A 141 19.69 -1.86 -7.93
N GLN A 142 19.59 -2.32 -6.68
CA GLN A 142 19.30 -3.72 -6.36
C GLN A 142 17.88 -4.16 -6.80
N GLU A 143 16.94 -3.21 -6.91
CA GLU A 143 15.59 -3.44 -7.44
C GLU A 143 15.45 -2.98 -8.90
N TRP A 144 16.51 -2.47 -9.52
CA TRP A 144 16.40 -1.88 -10.86
C TRP A 144 16.23 -2.96 -11.94
N GLY A 145 15.06 -3.00 -12.57
CA GLY A 145 14.67 -4.02 -13.53
C GLY A 145 15.65 -4.26 -14.68
N PRO A 146 16.26 -3.23 -15.30
CA PRO A 146 17.30 -3.44 -16.32
C PRO A 146 18.48 -4.27 -15.83
N MET A 147 18.95 -4.08 -14.58
CA MET A 147 20.04 -4.91 -14.03
C MET A 147 19.63 -6.39 -13.92
N TRP A 148 18.39 -6.65 -13.51
CA TRP A 148 17.87 -8.02 -13.41
C TRP A 148 17.73 -8.68 -14.77
N ARG A 149 17.38 -7.94 -15.82
CA ARG A 149 17.20 -8.42 -17.19
C ARG A 149 18.55 -8.64 -17.89
N ASP A 150 19.44 -7.66 -17.79
CA ASP A 150 20.62 -7.57 -18.64
C ASP A 150 21.88 -8.19 -18.01
N HIS A 151 21.85 -8.42 -16.67
CA HIS A 151 22.96 -8.97 -15.90
C HIS A 151 22.52 -10.23 -15.13
N PRO A 152 22.72 -11.44 -15.68
CA PRO A 152 22.30 -12.69 -15.04
C PRO A 152 22.89 -12.93 -13.65
N GLY A 153 24.06 -12.37 -13.35
CA GLY A 153 24.72 -12.47 -12.05
C GLY A 153 24.27 -11.42 -11.02
N HIS A 154 23.41 -10.46 -11.42
CA HIS A 154 22.89 -9.47 -10.48
C HIS A 154 21.99 -10.13 -9.43
N ASP A 155 22.15 -9.74 -8.16
CA ASP A 155 21.30 -10.20 -7.06
C ASP A 155 21.27 -9.14 -5.95
N VAL A 156 20.35 -9.32 -5.01
CA VAL A 156 20.24 -8.45 -3.83
C VAL A 156 21.35 -8.77 -2.85
N LYS A 157 22.05 -7.74 -2.41
CA LYS A 157 23.01 -7.86 -1.30
C LYS A 157 22.25 -7.81 0.03
N THR A 158 22.44 -8.84 0.82
CA THR A 158 21.84 -8.94 2.15
C THR A 158 22.87 -8.65 3.25
N PRO A 159 22.42 -8.05 4.40
CA PRO A 159 21.04 -7.71 4.71
C PRO A 159 20.51 -6.53 3.88
N PHE A 160 19.31 -6.68 3.32
CA PHE A 160 18.64 -5.66 2.52
C PHE A 160 17.58 -4.97 3.40
N TYR A 161 17.85 -3.75 3.86
CA TYR A 161 17.01 -3.02 4.83
C TYR A 161 16.58 -3.85 6.05
N GLY A 162 17.49 -4.72 6.52
CA GLY A 162 17.27 -5.62 7.65
C GLY A 162 16.82 -7.03 7.28
N PHE A 163 16.54 -7.34 6.01
CA PHE A 163 16.18 -8.68 5.55
C PHE A 163 17.41 -9.53 5.20
N ASP A 164 17.54 -10.70 5.83
CA ASP A 164 18.60 -11.67 5.55
C ASP A 164 18.28 -12.56 4.34
N THR A 165 16.99 -12.81 4.08
CA THR A 165 16.51 -13.54 2.91
C THR A 165 15.61 -12.64 2.07
N VAL A 166 15.89 -12.57 0.75
CA VAL A 166 15.13 -11.75 -0.18
C VAL A 166 14.77 -12.55 -1.43
N ARG A 167 13.50 -12.49 -1.83
CA ARG A 167 12.96 -13.07 -3.07
C ARG A 167 12.08 -12.04 -3.76
N LEU A 168 12.69 -11.21 -4.62
CA LEU A 168 12.02 -10.07 -5.24
C LEU A 168 11.06 -10.47 -6.36
N ALA A 169 9.92 -9.77 -6.38
CA ALA A 169 9.00 -9.64 -7.49
C ALA A 169 8.92 -8.13 -7.83
N LEU A 170 9.40 -7.75 -9.02
CA LEU A 170 9.57 -6.36 -9.45
C LEU A 170 8.56 -6.01 -10.53
N ASP A 171 7.89 -4.84 -10.36
CA ASP A 171 6.86 -4.37 -11.27
C ASP A 171 5.49 -5.04 -11.06
N HIS A 172 4.57 -4.98 -12.04
CA HIS A 172 3.15 -5.32 -11.90
C HIS A 172 2.64 -6.15 -13.09
N GLY A 173 1.41 -6.63 -12.96
CA GLY A 173 0.79 -7.50 -13.96
C GLY A 173 1.47 -8.86 -14.02
N ASP A 174 1.48 -9.49 -15.20
CA ASP A 174 2.17 -10.76 -15.39
C ASP A 174 3.65 -10.60 -15.79
N GLN A 175 4.10 -9.39 -16.15
CA GLN A 175 5.49 -9.09 -16.56
C GLN A 175 6.39 -8.72 -15.37
N VAL A 176 6.26 -9.42 -14.26
CA VAL A 176 7.01 -9.17 -13.04
C VAL A 176 8.43 -9.69 -13.14
N GLY A 177 9.41 -8.83 -12.87
CA GLY A 177 10.85 -9.12 -12.92
C GLY A 177 11.41 -9.77 -11.64
N GLY A 178 12.72 -9.62 -11.44
CA GLY A 178 13.41 -10.08 -10.24
C GLY A 178 13.59 -11.59 -10.17
N HIS A 179 13.59 -12.13 -8.96
CA HIS A 179 13.71 -13.57 -8.71
C HIS A 179 12.57 -14.37 -9.35
N TYR A 180 11.35 -13.81 -9.39
CA TYR A 180 10.21 -14.45 -10.03
C TYR A 180 10.49 -14.72 -11.52
N ALA A 181 10.94 -13.73 -12.28
CA ALA A 181 11.22 -13.93 -13.70
C ALA A 181 12.29 -14.98 -13.95
N ARG A 182 13.33 -15.03 -13.10
CA ARG A 182 14.39 -16.03 -13.19
C ARG A 182 13.90 -17.44 -12.82
N TRP A 183 13.06 -17.55 -11.79
CA TRP A 183 12.42 -18.81 -11.43
C TRP A 183 11.53 -19.31 -12.57
N LEU A 184 10.69 -18.42 -13.13
CA LEU A 184 9.80 -18.78 -14.23
C LEU A 184 10.58 -19.26 -15.47
N ALA A 185 11.68 -18.57 -15.81
CA ALA A 185 12.53 -18.94 -16.95
C ALA A 185 13.26 -20.28 -16.75
N ARG A 186 13.64 -20.60 -15.50
CA ARG A 186 14.39 -21.82 -15.17
C ARG A 186 13.49 -23.03 -14.99
N GLU A 187 12.40 -22.87 -14.20
CA GLU A 187 11.56 -24.01 -13.80
C GLU A 187 10.35 -24.19 -14.74
N HIS A 188 9.90 -23.12 -15.41
CA HIS A 188 8.70 -23.10 -16.28
C HIS A 188 8.95 -22.33 -17.58
N PRO A 189 9.95 -22.72 -18.40
CA PRO A 189 10.32 -21.96 -19.61
C PRO A 189 9.19 -21.85 -20.63
N GLU A 190 8.26 -22.80 -20.67
CA GLU A 190 7.07 -22.74 -21.50
C GLU A 190 6.10 -21.64 -21.05
N ALA A 191 5.88 -21.50 -19.74
CA ALA A 191 5.05 -20.42 -19.17
C ALA A 191 5.71 -19.06 -19.38
N ARG A 192 7.05 -18.97 -19.29
CA ARG A 192 7.80 -17.75 -19.58
C ARG A 192 7.59 -17.21 -21.00
N ARG A 193 7.35 -18.08 -21.97
CA ARG A 193 7.06 -17.70 -23.36
C ARG A 193 5.64 -17.12 -23.55
N LEU A 194 4.76 -17.30 -22.56
CA LEU A 194 3.38 -16.82 -22.59
C LEU A 194 3.21 -15.48 -21.84
N TRP A 195 4.29 -14.91 -21.39
CA TRP A 195 4.37 -13.71 -20.57
C TRP A 195 4.16 -12.45 -21.41
N GLY A 196 3.33 -11.53 -20.92
CA GLY A 196 3.11 -10.22 -21.53
C GLY A 196 1.86 -10.10 -22.40
N PRO A 197 1.43 -8.86 -22.64
CA PRO A 197 0.22 -8.57 -23.40
C PRO A 197 0.27 -9.07 -24.86
N GLU A 198 1.47 -9.18 -25.43
CA GLU A 198 1.69 -9.70 -26.79
C GLU A 198 1.32 -11.18 -26.96
N HIS A 199 1.28 -11.92 -25.86
CA HIS A 199 0.91 -13.33 -25.81
C HIS A 199 -0.46 -13.58 -25.18
N ALA A 200 -1.15 -12.54 -24.71
CA ALA A 200 -2.42 -12.65 -24.00
C ALA A 200 -3.53 -13.27 -24.86
N PHE A 201 -4.57 -13.79 -24.20
CA PHE A 201 -5.81 -14.10 -24.88
C PHE A 201 -6.48 -12.82 -25.40
N SER A 202 -7.12 -12.91 -26.57
CA SER A 202 -7.91 -11.79 -27.09
C SER A 202 -9.15 -11.56 -26.21
N THR A 203 -9.34 -10.32 -25.80
CA THR A 203 -10.49 -9.86 -24.98
C THR A 203 -11.05 -8.56 -25.53
N PRO A 204 -11.61 -8.57 -26.77
CA PRO A 204 -12.05 -7.35 -27.43
C PRO A 204 -13.21 -6.64 -26.72
N GLU A 205 -13.91 -7.35 -25.83
CA GLU A 205 -14.99 -6.84 -25.01
C GLU A 205 -14.51 -5.96 -23.82
N PHE A 206 -13.21 -6.02 -23.48
CA PHE A 206 -12.63 -5.21 -22.39
C PHE A 206 -12.01 -3.92 -22.92
N VAL A 207 -12.58 -2.78 -22.52
CA VAL A 207 -12.08 -1.45 -22.91
C VAL A 207 -10.71 -1.16 -22.29
N LEU A 208 -10.50 -1.59 -21.04
CA LEU A 208 -9.20 -1.42 -20.35
C LEU A 208 -8.07 -2.16 -21.06
N ALA A 209 -8.35 -3.27 -21.73
CA ALA A 209 -7.36 -4.00 -22.54
C ALA A 209 -6.86 -3.16 -23.72
N GLN A 210 -7.73 -2.36 -24.34
CA GLN A 210 -7.36 -1.47 -25.45
C GLN A 210 -6.39 -0.35 -25.01
N HIS A 211 -6.37 -0.05 -23.70
CA HIS A 211 -5.47 0.95 -23.12
C HIS A 211 -4.23 0.34 -22.47
N GLY A 212 -4.03 -0.98 -22.55
CA GLY A 212 -2.92 -1.67 -21.89
C GLY A 212 -3.03 -1.72 -20.35
N GLN A 213 -4.25 -1.50 -19.81
CA GLN A 213 -4.49 -1.50 -18.36
C GLN A 213 -5.04 -2.84 -17.84
N ALA A 214 -5.33 -3.77 -18.74
CA ALA A 214 -5.70 -5.14 -18.43
C ALA A 214 -5.36 -6.05 -19.62
N TRP A 215 -5.03 -7.30 -19.35
CA TRP A 215 -4.99 -8.37 -20.36
C TRP A 215 -5.17 -9.73 -19.71
N ARG A 216 -5.86 -10.63 -20.44
CA ARG A 216 -6.05 -12.00 -19.98
C ARG A 216 -4.77 -12.81 -20.24
N THR A 217 -3.95 -12.94 -19.20
CA THR A 217 -2.67 -13.66 -19.30
C THR A 217 -2.84 -15.12 -19.67
N ARG A 218 -1.88 -15.66 -20.43
CA ARG A 218 -1.75 -17.11 -20.68
C ARG A 218 -0.83 -17.81 -19.68
N VAL A 219 -0.18 -17.05 -18.80
CA VAL A 219 0.63 -17.65 -17.72
C VAL A 219 -0.30 -18.50 -16.84
N PRO A 220 -0.01 -19.81 -16.65
CA PRO A 220 -0.84 -20.68 -15.82
C PRO A 220 -0.94 -20.18 -14.38
N GLU A 221 -2.07 -20.42 -13.72
CA GLU A 221 -2.33 -19.97 -12.34
C GLU A 221 -1.20 -20.35 -11.37
N GLN A 222 -0.72 -21.58 -11.43
CA GLN A 222 0.37 -22.07 -10.59
C GLN A 222 1.74 -21.44 -10.91
N CYS A 223 1.88 -20.77 -12.05
CA CYS A 223 3.09 -20.07 -12.47
C CYS A 223 2.97 -18.56 -12.29
N SER A 224 1.84 -18.05 -11.78
CA SER A 224 1.62 -16.62 -11.53
C SER A 224 2.54 -16.08 -10.45
N THR A 225 2.72 -14.76 -10.43
CA THR A 225 3.48 -14.08 -9.37
C THR A 225 2.88 -14.32 -7.99
N THR A 226 1.56 -14.28 -7.88
CA THR A 226 0.83 -14.55 -6.63
C THR A 226 1.08 -15.97 -6.12
N ALA A 227 1.02 -16.99 -6.99
CA ALA A 227 1.33 -18.38 -6.62
C ALA A 227 2.79 -18.54 -6.20
N TYR A 228 3.74 -17.97 -6.95
CA TYR A 228 5.17 -17.99 -6.63
C TYR A 228 5.46 -17.40 -5.24
N ILE A 229 4.90 -16.24 -4.92
CA ILE A 229 5.09 -15.59 -3.62
C ILE A 229 4.56 -16.48 -2.49
N GLY A 230 3.38 -17.08 -2.67
CA GLY A 230 2.84 -18.04 -1.72
C GLY A 230 3.74 -19.26 -1.52
N ASP A 231 4.23 -19.86 -2.59
CA ASP A 231 5.09 -21.04 -2.53
C ASP A 231 6.44 -20.76 -1.88
N GLN A 232 7.05 -19.61 -2.17
CA GLN A 232 8.28 -19.17 -1.49
C GLN A 232 8.06 -18.90 0.00
N THR A 233 6.90 -18.32 0.37
CA THR A 233 6.53 -18.10 1.78
C THR A 233 6.33 -19.44 2.49
N ILE A 234 5.66 -20.40 1.87
CA ILE A 234 5.48 -21.77 2.39
C ILE A 234 6.83 -22.46 2.60
N ALA A 235 7.75 -22.29 1.65
CA ALA A 235 9.10 -22.87 1.77
C ALA A 235 9.85 -22.30 2.99
N GLN A 236 9.75 -20.98 3.22
CA GLN A 236 10.34 -20.35 4.40
C GLN A 236 9.70 -20.85 5.70
N LEU A 237 8.37 -20.92 5.78
CA LEU A 237 7.68 -21.45 6.97
C LEU A 237 8.11 -22.88 7.30
N ARG A 238 8.19 -23.76 6.30
CA ARG A 238 8.68 -25.14 6.48
C ARG A 238 10.14 -25.21 6.94
N GLN A 239 10.97 -24.26 6.52
CA GLN A 239 12.35 -24.15 7.01
C GLN A 239 12.38 -23.71 8.47
N HIS A 240 11.60 -22.68 8.84
CA HIS A 240 11.54 -22.17 10.21
C HIS A 240 10.93 -23.17 11.20
N ALA A 241 10.01 -24.02 10.77
CA ALA A 241 9.45 -25.10 11.58
C ALA A 241 10.50 -26.12 12.08
N LYS A 242 11.69 -26.15 11.46
CA LYS A 242 12.81 -27.03 11.87
C LYS A 242 13.78 -26.35 12.84
N GLY A 243 13.62 -25.06 13.08
CA GLY A 243 14.48 -24.22 13.91
C GLY A 243 13.77 -23.73 15.17
N THR A 244 14.49 -22.95 15.96
CA THR A 244 13.97 -22.35 17.21
C THR A 244 14.03 -20.83 17.23
N ALA A 245 14.71 -20.21 16.26
CA ALA A 245 14.79 -18.76 16.16
C ALA A 245 13.43 -18.17 15.76
N PRO A 246 12.99 -17.09 16.38
CA PRO A 246 11.80 -16.39 15.92
C PRO A 246 12.03 -15.82 14.54
N PHE A 247 10.95 -15.60 13.78
CA PHE A 247 11.06 -15.04 12.44
C PHE A 247 10.15 -13.83 12.23
N PHE A 248 10.55 -13.00 11.28
CA PHE A 248 9.70 -12.00 10.63
C PHE A 248 9.71 -12.27 9.12
N ILE A 249 8.56 -12.58 8.55
CA ILE A 249 8.40 -12.78 7.11
C ILE A 249 7.43 -11.72 6.58
N GLN A 250 7.88 -10.94 5.60
CA GLN A 250 7.03 -10.07 4.79
C GLN A 250 6.70 -10.78 3.47
N CYS A 251 5.43 -11.14 3.31
CA CYS A 251 4.85 -11.72 2.11
C CYS A 251 4.11 -10.61 1.35
N SER A 252 4.70 -10.10 0.27
CA SER A 252 4.30 -8.86 -0.39
C SER A 252 3.88 -9.10 -1.85
N PHE A 253 2.58 -8.97 -2.12
CA PHE A 253 2.00 -9.15 -3.45
C PHE A 253 2.03 -7.84 -4.25
N PRO A 254 2.46 -7.84 -5.53
CA PRO A 254 2.32 -6.70 -6.42
C PRO A 254 0.86 -6.52 -6.90
N ASP A 255 0.03 -7.57 -6.83
CA ASP A 255 -1.41 -7.51 -7.06
C ASP A 255 -2.14 -6.92 -5.83
N PRO A 256 -3.35 -6.35 -6.00
CA PRO A 256 -4.16 -6.25 -7.21
C PRO A 256 -3.91 -4.97 -8.05
N HIS A 257 -2.71 -4.40 -8.01
CA HIS A 257 -2.33 -3.21 -8.80
C HIS A 257 -2.54 -3.46 -10.31
N HIS A 258 -2.96 -2.42 -11.05
CA HIS A 258 -3.00 -2.46 -12.52
C HIS A 258 -1.57 -2.53 -13.12
N PRO A 259 -1.39 -3.03 -14.36
CA PRO A 259 -2.41 -3.62 -15.23
C PRO A 259 -3.01 -4.90 -14.63
N TYR A 260 -4.34 -5.03 -14.75
CA TYR A 260 -5.05 -6.16 -14.17
C TYR A 260 -4.85 -7.41 -15.01
N THR A 261 -4.23 -8.44 -14.42
CA THR A 261 -3.93 -9.70 -15.11
C THR A 261 -4.25 -10.94 -14.25
N PRO A 262 -5.42 -11.00 -13.60
CA PRO A 262 -5.75 -12.17 -12.79
C PRO A 262 -5.66 -13.44 -13.64
N SER A 263 -4.93 -14.44 -13.15
CA SER A 263 -4.60 -15.64 -13.91
C SER A 263 -5.69 -16.72 -13.81
N GLY A 264 -5.81 -17.54 -14.86
CA GLY A 264 -6.68 -18.70 -14.88
C GLY A 264 -8.15 -18.36 -14.61
N LYS A 265 -8.78 -19.07 -13.68
CA LYS A 265 -10.19 -18.91 -13.30
C LYS A 265 -10.52 -17.54 -12.68
N TYR A 266 -9.53 -16.85 -12.14
CA TYR A 266 -9.75 -15.58 -11.47
C TYR A 266 -10.08 -14.43 -12.42
N TRP A 267 -9.75 -14.54 -13.71
CA TRP A 267 -10.19 -13.61 -14.74
C TRP A 267 -11.70 -13.61 -14.92
N ASP A 268 -12.32 -14.79 -14.88
CA ASP A 268 -13.74 -14.99 -15.13
C ASP A 268 -14.59 -15.05 -13.85
N LEU A 269 -13.96 -14.92 -12.66
CA LEU A 269 -14.65 -15.12 -11.36
C LEU A 269 -15.70 -14.05 -11.09
N TYR A 270 -15.43 -12.81 -11.53
CA TYR A 270 -16.35 -11.68 -11.40
C TYR A 270 -16.59 -11.08 -12.77
N ARG A 271 -17.85 -10.85 -13.11
CA ARG A 271 -18.21 -10.23 -14.38
C ARG A 271 -18.37 -8.73 -14.19
N PRO A 272 -17.94 -7.87 -15.15
CA PRO A 272 -18.13 -6.43 -15.05
C PRO A 272 -19.59 -6.01 -14.81
N ASP A 273 -20.56 -6.77 -15.34
CA ASP A 273 -21.98 -6.48 -15.19
C ASP A 273 -22.55 -6.82 -13.80
N ASP A 274 -21.87 -7.68 -13.04
CA ASP A 274 -22.30 -8.14 -11.70
C ASP A 274 -21.76 -7.26 -10.56
N VAL A 275 -20.75 -6.42 -10.84
CA VAL A 275 -20.12 -5.58 -9.79
C VAL A 275 -20.91 -4.29 -9.57
N ALA A 276 -21.07 -3.91 -8.30
CA ALA A 276 -21.63 -2.62 -7.94
C ALA A 276 -20.59 -1.50 -8.13
N LEU A 277 -21.02 -0.36 -8.62
CA LEU A 277 -20.20 0.86 -8.62
C LEU A 277 -20.29 1.56 -7.26
N PRO A 278 -19.24 2.29 -6.85
CA PRO A 278 -19.31 3.14 -5.67
C PRO A 278 -20.47 4.16 -5.76
N GLU A 279 -21.10 4.47 -4.62
CA GLU A 279 -22.18 5.47 -4.60
C GLU A 279 -21.74 6.83 -5.17
N SER A 280 -20.49 7.23 -4.89
CA SER A 280 -19.88 8.45 -5.44
C SER A 280 -19.82 8.46 -6.97
N PHE A 281 -19.82 7.30 -7.65
CA PHE A 281 -19.79 7.21 -9.11
C PHE A 281 -21.03 7.88 -9.74
N HIS A 282 -22.22 7.54 -9.25
CA HIS A 282 -23.48 8.07 -9.78
C HIS A 282 -23.77 9.47 -9.23
N ALA A 283 -23.54 9.67 -7.94
CA ALA A 283 -23.80 10.94 -7.27
C ALA A 283 -22.95 12.10 -7.81
N SER A 284 -21.72 11.82 -8.27
CA SER A 284 -20.86 12.82 -8.90
C SER A 284 -21.35 13.31 -10.28
N ARG A 285 -22.45 12.74 -10.82
CA ARG A 285 -23.16 13.26 -12.00
C ARG A 285 -24.32 14.19 -11.63
N GLY A 286 -24.63 14.33 -10.35
CA GLY A 286 -25.74 15.14 -9.87
C GLY A 286 -25.48 16.65 -9.93
N ALA A 287 -26.56 17.44 -10.04
CA ALA A 287 -26.50 18.92 -10.10
C ALA A 287 -25.89 19.56 -8.83
N HIS A 288 -25.78 18.82 -7.74
CA HIS A 288 -25.25 19.28 -6.45
C HIS A 288 -23.78 18.91 -6.23
N HIS A 289 -23.18 18.19 -7.16
CA HIS A 289 -21.75 17.86 -7.08
C HIS A 289 -20.91 19.00 -7.64
N HIS A 290 -20.07 19.57 -6.78
CA HIS A 290 -19.11 20.60 -7.14
C HIS A 290 -17.70 20.05 -6.96
N PRO A 291 -17.16 19.34 -7.97
CA PRO A 291 -15.84 18.73 -7.87
C PRO A 291 -14.77 19.81 -7.71
N PRO A 292 -13.69 19.51 -6.97
CA PRO A 292 -12.52 20.37 -6.94
C PRO A 292 -11.96 20.61 -8.35
N PRO A 293 -11.28 21.75 -8.60
CA PRO A 293 -10.85 22.14 -9.96
C PRO A 293 -10.07 21.08 -10.73
N HIS A 294 -9.19 20.32 -10.04
CA HIS A 294 -8.40 19.26 -10.64
C HIS A 294 -9.24 18.02 -11.02
N VAL A 295 -10.28 17.69 -10.25
CA VAL A 295 -11.23 16.62 -10.60
C VAL A 295 -12.11 17.06 -11.76
N ALA A 296 -12.59 18.29 -11.75
CA ALA A 296 -13.35 18.88 -12.86
C ALA A 296 -12.52 18.87 -14.17
N TRP A 297 -11.21 19.13 -14.07
CA TRP A 297 -10.29 19.04 -15.21
C TRP A 297 -10.23 17.61 -15.77
N LEU A 298 -10.14 16.59 -14.92
CA LEU A 298 -10.15 15.18 -15.36
C LEU A 298 -11.44 14.80 -16.06
N TYR A 299 -12.60 15.25 -15.56
CA TYR A 299 -13.88 15.02 -16.23
C TYR A 299 -13.90 15.65 -17.63
N ARG A 300 -13.42 16.88 -17.75
CA ARG A 300 -13.32 17.57 -19.04
C ARG A 300 -12.40 16.80 -20.02
N GLN A 301 -11.27 16.25 -19.56
CA GLN A 301 -10.39 15.44 -20.43
C GLN A 301 -11.13 14.19 -20.94
N ARG A 302 -11.87 13.50 -20.10
CA ARG A 302 -12.70 12.35 -20.50
C ARG A 302 -13.75 12.78 -21.54
N ASP A 303 -14.51 13.83 -21.25
CA ASP A 303 -15.64 14.25 -22.07
C ASP A 303 -15.20 14.77 -23.45
N LEU A 304 -13.96 15.25 -23.57
CA LEU A 304 -13.32 15.66 -24.81
C LEU A 304 -12.54 14.52 -25.50
N ASN A 305 -12.58 13.28 -24.97
CA ASN A 305 -11.74 12.15 -25.44
C ASN A 305 -10.23 12.45 -25.44
N MET A 306 -9.76 13.26 -24.51
CA MET A 306 -8.36 13.65 -24.35
C MET A 306 -7.69 12.97 -23.14
N ALA A 307 -8.40 12.12 -22.42
CA ALA A 307 -7.85 11.43 -21.25
C ALA A 307 -6.71 10.49 -21.64
N VAL A 308 -5.58 10.61 -20.96
CA VAL A 308 -4.41 9.74 -21.13
C VAL A 308 -4.60 8.50 -20.26
N LYS A 309 -4.91 7.37 -20.88
CA LYS A 309 -5.32 6.13 -20.20
C LYS A 309 -4.27 5.01 -20.23
N HIS A 310 -3.18 5.19 -20.97
CA HIS A 310 -2.10 4.19 -21.15
C HIS A 310 -0.94 4.36 -20.15
N THR A 311 -1.13 5.19 -19.12
CA THR A 311 -0.15 5.43 -18.07
C THR A 311 -0.74 5.06 -16.70
N PRO A 312 0.08 4.89 -15.65
CA PRO A 312 -0.42 4.63 -14.29
C PRO A 312 -0.98 5.88 -13.59
N ALA A 313 -1.22 6.97 -14.32
CA ALA A 313 -1.80 8.20 -13.77
C ALA A 313 -3.32 8.09 -13.66
N VAL A 314 -3.89 8.76 -12.64
CA VAL A 314 -5.33 8.88 -12.50
C VAL A 314 -5.99 9.49 -13.74
N PHE A 315 -7.14 8.97 -14.12
CA PHE A 315 -7.99 9.53 -15.17
C PHE A 315 -9.47 9.37 -14.80
N ALA A 316 -10.32 10.22 -15.37
CA ALA A 316 -11.76 10.05 -15.26
C ALA A 316 -12.23 8.96 -16.22
N CYS A 317 -12.94 7.97 -15.69
CA CYS A 317 -13.36 6.77 -16.41
C CYS A 317 -14.84 6.80 -16.79
N THR A 318 -15.19 5.93 -17.72
CA THR A 318 -16.56 5.54 -18.05
C THR A 318 -17.05 4.48 -17.06
N GLU A 319 -18.36 4.25 -17.04
CA GLU A 319 -18.97 3.19 -16.23
C GLU A 319 -18.41 1.81 -16.59
N ARG A 320 -18.24 1.53 -17.89
CA ARG A 320 -17.70 0.25 -18.36
C ARG A 320 -16.27 0.03 -17.88
N GLU A 321 -15.40 1.03 -17.97
CA GLU A 321 -14.02 0.96 -17.47
C GLU A 321 -13.96 0.73 -15.95
N ALA A 322 -14.82 1.40 -15.18
CA ALA A 322 -14.90 1.20 -13.73
C ALA A 322 -15.32 -0.23 -13.37
N ARG A 323 -16.37 -0.76 -14.03
CA ARG A 323 -16.85 -2.13 -13.79
C ARG A 323 -15.80 -3.18 -14.17
N GLU A 324 -15.09 -3.00 -15.29
CA GLU A 324 -13.98 -3.87 -15.68
C GLU A 324 -12.85 -3.85 -14.66
N ALA A 325 -12.43 -2.66 -14.20
CA ALA A 325 -11.39 -2.52 -13.19
C ALA A 325 -11.78 -3.21 -11.87
N ILE A 326 -13.00 -2.98 -11.38
CA ILE A 326 -13.49 -3.59 -10.14
C ILE A 326 -13.53 -5.13 -10.27
N ALA A 327 -14.09 -5.66 -11.35
CA ALA A 327 -14.21 -7.11 -11.54
C ALA A 327 -12.84 -7.80 -11.57
N LEU A 328 -11.88 -7.26 -12.32
CA LEU A 328 -10.54 -7.82 -12.43
C LEU A 328 -9.71 -7.65 -11.15
N ASN A 329 -9.87 -6.51 -10.46
CA ASN A 329 -9.29 -6.27 -9.15
C ASN A 329 -9.79 -7.29 -8.13
N CYS A 330 -11.11 -7.54 -8.07
CA CYS A 330 -11.71 -8.57 -7.24
C CYS A 330 -11.17 -9.97 -7.55
N GLY A 331 -10.97 -10.29 -8.83
CA GLY A 331 -10.36 -11.54 -9.26
C GLY A 331 -8.94 -11.72 -8.71
N SER A 332 -8.11 -10.67 -8.82
CA SER A 332 -6.75 -10.67 -8.25
C SER A 332 -6.76 -10.84 -6.72
N ILE A 333 -7.67 -10.15 -6.02
CA ILE A 333 -7.79 -10.25 -4.55
C ILE A 333 -8.20 -11.67 -4.14
N SER A 334 -9.17 -12.30 -4.84
CA SER A 334 -9.57 -13.69 -4.54
C SER A 334 -8.44 -14.69 -4.79
N HIS A 335 -7.55 -14.43 -5.76
CA HIS A 335 -6.34 -15.23 -5.95
C HIS A 335 -5.34 -15.06 -4.79
N ILE A 336 -5.13 -13.83 -4.34
CA ILE A 336 -4.30 -13.54 -3.16
C ILE A 336 -4.88 -14.22 -1.93
N ASP A 337 -6.18 -14.09 -1.69
CA ASP A 337 -6.86 -14.71 -0.54
C ASP A 337 -6.71 -16.23 -0.52
N ALA A 338 -6.93 -16.89 -1.66
CA ALA A 338 -6.72 -18.33 -1.79
C ALA A 338 -5.25 -18.72 -1.49
N THR A 339 -4.30 -17.89 -1.90
CA THR A 339 -2.88 -18.10 -1.62
C THR A 339 -2.56 -17.89 -0.14
N ILE A 340 -3.11 -16.86 0.50
CA ILE A 340 -3.02 -16.64 1.94
C ILE A 340 -3.60 -17.86 2.68
N GLY A 341 -4.73 -18.40 2.23
CA GLY A 341 -5.34 -19.61 2.80
C GLY A 341 -4.38 -20.81 2.81
N ARG A 342 -3.63 -21.03 1.69
CA ARG A 342 -2.60 -22.08 1.60
C ARG A 342 -1.44 -21.84 2.57
N VAL A 343 -0.97 -20.60 2.67
CA VAL A 343 0.11 -20.22 3.60
C VAL A 343 -0.33 -20.43 5.04
N MET A 344 -1.54 -19.99 5.41
CA MET A 344 -2.12 -20.18 6.74
C MET A 344 -2.34 -21.66 7.07
N GLN A 345 -2.67 -22.50 6.09
CA GLN A 345 -2.78 -23.94 6.31
C GLN A 345 -1.42 -24.54 6.69
N VAL A 346 -0.34 -24.17 5.98
CA VAL A 346 1.01 -24.64 6.32
C VAL A 346 1.47 -24.13 7.68
N LEU A 347 1.09 -22.89 8.05
CA LEU A 347 1.39 -22.34 9.37
C LEU A 347 0.76 -23.20 10.48
N ARG A 348 -0.49 -23.66 10.29
CA ARG A 348 -1.18 -24.61 11.20
C ARG A 348 -0.54 -26.01 11.19
N ASP A 349 -0.32 -26.58 10.02
CA ASP A 349 0.24 -27.92 9.86
C ASP A 349 1.62 -28.08 10.49
N THR A 350 2.35 -26.97 10.60
CA THR A 350 3.69 -26.94 11.22
C THR A 350 3.65 -26.56 12.71
N GLY A 351 2.48 -26.24 13.27
CA GLY A 351 2.31 -25.78 14.67
C GLY A 351 2.83 -24.36 14.94
N LEU A 352 3.29 -23.66 13.90
CA LEU A 352 3.82 -22.29 14.05
C LEU A 352 2.73 -21.26 14.35
N ASP A 353 1.47 -21.55 14.02
CA ASP A 353 0.35 -20.62 14.19
C ASP A 353 0.03 -20.32 15.66
N GLU A 354 0.43 -21.18 16.60
CA GLU A 354 0.24 -20.96 18.04
C GLU A 354 1.10 -19.81 18.60
N ASN A 355 2.19 -19.45 17.91
CA ASN A 355 3.12 -18.39 18.31
C ASN A 355 3.43 -17.40 17.18
N THR A 356 2.57 -17.30 16.17
CA THR A 356 2.76 -16.37 15.06
C THR A 356 1.69 -15.30 15.04
N VAL A 357 2.12 -14.05 15.16
CA VAL A 357 1.30 -12.88 14.87
C VAL A 357 1.17 -12.75 13.36
N VAL A 358 -0.06 -12.73 12.87
CA VAL A 358 -0.36 -12.56 11.44
C VAL A 358 -0.98 -11.19 11.22
N ILE A 359 -0.40 -10.44 10.29
CA ILE A 359 -0.81 -9.07 9.94
C ILE A 359 -1.19 -9.05 8.47
N PHE A 360 -2.31 -8.41 8.14
CA PHE A 360 -2.69 -8.12 6.76
C PHE A 360 -2.94 -6.64 6.57
N THR A 361 -2.39 -6.06 5.49
CA THR A 361 -2.64 -4.68 5.09
C THR A 361 -2.38 -4.48 3.59
N SER A 362 -2.62 -3.27 3.09
CA SER A 362 -2.19 -2.80 1.76
C SER A 362 -1.33 -1.55 1.89
N ASP A 363 -0.50 -1.28 0.90
CA ASP A 363 0.30 -0.05 0.90
C ASP A 363 -0.51 1.21 0.59
N HIS A 364 -1.60 1.14 -0.16
CA HIS A 364 -2.63 2.17 -0.36
C HIS A 364 -3.86 1.59 -1.05
N GLY A 365 -4.91 2.40 -1.17
CA GLY A 365 -6.10 2.05 -1.93
C GLY A 365 -6.03 2.42 -3.42
N ASP A 366 -7.20 2.50 -4.03
CA ASP A 366 -7.45 2.86 -5.44
C ASP A 366 -8.78 3.63 -5.50
N PHE A 367 -8.99 4.44 -6.50
CA PHE A 367 -10.31 5.05 -6.71
C PHE A 367 -11.35 4.01 -7.15
N LEU A 368 -11.01 3.09 -8.06
CA LEU A 368 -11.90 2.03 -8.55
C LEU A 368 -13.34 2.51 -8.76
N GLY A 369 -13.49 3.65 -9.44
CA GLY A 369 -14.78 4.25 -9.76
C GLY A 369 -15.25 5.34 -8.78
N ASP A 370 -14.65 5.49 -7.60
CA ASP A 370 -14.96 6.63 -6.73
C ASP A 370 -14.83 7.92 -7.53
N HIS A 371 -15.86 8.79 -7.47
CA HIS A 371 -15.92 10.02 -8.24
C HIS A 371 -15.60 9.85 -9.74
N GLN A 372 -15.97 8.70 -10.34
CA GLN A 372 -15.65 8.36 -11.74
C GLN A 372 -14.15 8.40 -12.05
N LEU A 373 -13.29 8.07 -11.09
CA LEU A 373 -11.84 8.02 -11.24
C LEU A 373 -11.32 6.59 -11.18
N LEU A 374 -10.19 6.32 -11.83
CA LEU A 374 -9.42 5.08 -11.69
C LEU A 374 -7.98 5.38 -11.27
N PHE A 375 -7.39 4.37 -10.62
CA PHE A 375 -6.01 4.34 -10.16
C PHE A 375 -5.75 5.26 -8.95
N LYS A 376 -4.69 6.05 -8.97
CA LYS A 376 -4.23 6.90 -7.85
C LYS A 376 -3.65 8.20 -8.34
N GLY A 377 -3.68 9.20 -7.47
CA GLY A 377 -3.13 10.52 -7.72
C GLY A 377 -3.42 11.46 -6.54
N PRO A 378 -2.98 12.72 -6.61
CA PRO A 378 -3.09 13.66 -5.50
C PRO A 378 -4.54 14.15 -5.27
N ILE A 379 -5.41 13.22 -4.95
CA ILE A 379 -6.82 13.39 -4.59
C ILE A 379 -7.10 12.40 -3.46
N HIS A 380 -7.16 12.86 -2.21
CA HIS A 380 -7.17 11.99 -1.04
C HIS A 380 -8.58 11.54 -0.63
N TYR A 381 -9.39 11.01 -1.57
CA TYR A 381 -10.66 10.37 -1.24
C TYR A 381 -10.45 9.10 -0.41
N GLN A 382 -11.45 8.74 0.41
CA GLN A 382 -11.37 7.63 1.36
C GLN A 382 -10.98 6.29 0.72
N GLY A 383 -11.44 6.02 -0.51
CA GLY A 383 -11.09 4.80 -1.24
C GLY A 383 -9.59 4.66 -1.53
N LEU A 384 -8.88 5.79 -1.69
CA LEU A 384 -7.45 5.82 -1.96
C LEU A 384 -6.60 5.79 -0.68
N ILE A 385 -7.00 6.57 0.36
CA ILE A 385 -6.17 6.80 1.54
C ILE A 385 -6.41 5.82 2.69
N ARG A 386 -7.46 4.99 2.61
CA ARG A 386 -7.73 3.92 3.59
C ARG A 386 -7.27 2.58 3.05
N ALA A 387 -6.58 1.83 3.90
CA ALA A 387 -6.18 0.45 3.64
C ALA A 387 -6.84 -0.50 4.64
N PRO A 388 -7.04 -1.79 4.31
CA PRO A 388 -7.44 -2.78 5.30
C PRO A 388 -6.31 -2.99 6.30
N PHE A 389 -6.64 -3.26 7.56
CA PHE A 389 -5.67 -3.65 8.57
C PHE A 389 -6.27 -4.69 9.49
N ILE A 390 -5.69 -5.90 9.48
CA ILE A 390 -6.08 -7.03 10.32
C ILE A 390 -4.85 -7.49 11.10
N TRP A 391 -5.02 -7.73 12.40
CA TRP A 391 -4.00 -8.24 13.30
C TRP A 391 -4.54 -9.45 14.06
N ARG A 392 -4.02 -10.63 13.76
CA ARG A 392 -4.30 -11.85 14.53
C ARG A 392 -3.11 -12.17 15.42
N ASP A 393 -3.32 -12.19 16.71
CA ASP A 393 -2.33 -12.60 17.72
C ASP A 393 -2.92 -13.73 18.57
N PRO A 394 -2.45 -14.97 18.41
CA PRO A 394 -3.03 -16.12 19.10
C PRO A 394 -2.88 -16.06 20.61
N GLN A 395 -1.93 -15.28 21.12
CA GLN A 395 -1.67 -15.13 22.56
C GLN A 395 -2.44 -13.98 23.19
N ALA A 396 -3.05 -13.10 22.40
CA ALA A 396 -3.79 -11.92 22.90
C ALA A 396 -5.28 -12.20 23.19
N GLY A 397 -5.79 -13.37 22.79
CA GLY A 397 -7.21 -13.74 23.02
C GLY A 397 -8.22 -12.88 22.27
N LEU A 398 -7.79 -12.21 21.20
CA LEU A 398 -8.63 -11.33 20.37
C LEU A 398 -9.57 -12.17 19.49
N THR A 399 -10.84 -11.77 19.41
CA THR A 399 -11.84 -12.42 18.54
C THR A 399 -12.76 -11.36 17.94
N ALA A 400 -12.76 -11.25 16.61
CA ALA A 400 -13.62 -10.36 15.83
C ALA A 400 -13.70 -8.90 16.36
N ALA A 401 -12.65 -8.44 17.05
CA ALA A 401 -12.60 -7.10 17.63
C ALA A 401 -12.38 -6.06 16.53
N ARG A 402 -13.07 -4.93 16.62
CA ARG A 402 -12.98 -3.82 15.66
C ARG A 402 -12.75 -2.50 16.39
N SER A 403 -12.03 -1.59 15.75
CA SER A 403 -11.77 -0.25 16.29
C SER A 403 -12.09 0.84 15.28
N GLN A 404 -12.70 1.92 15.76
CA GLN A 404 -12.94 3.16 15.02
C GLN A 404 -11.85 4.22 15.30
N ALA A 405 -10.82 3.88 16.06
CA ALA A 405 -9.70 4.77 16.32
C ALA A 405 -8.92 5.07 15.02
N LEU A 406 -8.35 6.26 14.95
CA LEU A 406 -7.46 6.64 13.85
C LEU A 406 -6.13 5.90 13.98
N CYS A 407 -5.86 5.00 13.05
CA CYS A 407 -4.63 4.23 12.93
C CYS A 407 -3.93 4.55 11.60
N ALA A 408 -2.62 4.36 11.52
CA ALA A 408 -1.86 4.68 10.32
C ALA A 408 -0.73 3.68 10.03
N THR A 409 -0.24 3.68 8.80
CA THR A 409 0.92 2.86 8.38
C THR A 409 2.13 3.05 9.27
N THR A 410 2.36 4.27 9.77
CA THR A 410 3.45 4.55 10.73
C THR A 410 3.39 3.68 11.98
N ASP A 411 2.19 3.23 12.38
CA ASP A 411 1.96 2.50 13.63
C ASP A 411 2.39 1.03 13.56
N ILE A 412 2.52 0.47 12.35
CA ILE A 412 2.88 -0.95 12.17
C ILE A 412 4.24 -1.24 12.81
N ALA A 413 5.27 -0.45 12.48
CA ALA A 413 6.62 -0.62 13.02
C ALA A 413 6.63 -0.54 14.55
N ALA A 414 5.97 0.47 15.13
CA ALA A 414 5.87 0.65 16.58
C ALA A 414 5.13 -0.51 17.27
N THR A 415 4.07 -1.02 16.63
CA THR A 415 3.28 -2.14 17.17
C THR A 415 4.05 -3.45 17.15
N VAL A 416 4.74 -3.74 16.06
CA VAL A 416 5.56 -4.96 15.93
C VAL A 416 6.70 -4.95 16.94
N LEU A 417 7.44 -3.84 17.08
CA LEU A 417 8.49 -3.72 18.07
C LEU A 417 7.95 -3.85 19.51
N ALA A 418 6.85 -3.17 19.82
CA ALA A 418 6.24 -3.29 21.14
C ALA A 418 5.80 -4.72 21.47
N ARG A 419 5.21 -5.45 20.48
CA ARG A 419 4.80 -6.85 20.65
C ARG A 419 6.01 -7.78 20.78
N ALA A 420 7.12 -7.47 20.11
CA ALA A 420 8.39 -8.16 20.26
C ALA A 420 9.12 -7.79 21.56
N ARG A 421 8.59 -6.85 22.37
CA ARG A 421 9.21 -6.28 23.57
C ARG A 421 10.55 -5.59 23.27
N LEU A 422 10.65 -4.98 22.10
CA LEU A 422 11.81 -4.19 21.71
C LEU A 422 11.50 -2.69 21.81
N PRO A 423 12.47 -1.86 22.21
CA PRO A 423 12.27 -0.43 22.29
C PRO A 423 12.13 0.19 20.89
N ALA A 424 11.26 1.18 20.77
CA ALA A 424 11.24 2.08 19.63
C ALA A 424 12.56 2.88 19.56
N TYR A 425 12.97 3.25 18.37
CA TYR A 425 14.14 4.12 18.18
C TYR A 425 13.73 5.60 18.09
N ASN A 426 14.66 6.49 18.42
CA ASN A 426 14.43 7.93 18.29
C ASN A 426 14.10 8.33 16.86
N GLY A 427 13.13 9.21 16.69
CA GLY A 427 12.62 9.63 15.37
C GLY A 427 11.51 8.74 14.82
N MET A 428 11.13 7.63 15.48
CA MET A 428 9.91 6.89 15.12
C MET A 428 8.68 7.73 15.49
N GLN A 429 7.75 7.88 14.55
CA GLN A 429 6.58 8.77 14.68
C GLN A 429 5.26 8.01 14.89
N GLY A 430 5.28 6.70 14.61
CA GLY A 430 4.15 5.82 14.86
C GLY A 430 3.95 5.50 16.34
N GLN A 431 2.74 5.08 16.69
CA GLN A 431 2.35 4.66 18.03
C GLN A 431 1.93 3.19 18.01
N SER A 432 2.21 2.45 19.11
CA SER A 432 1.76 1.07 19.21
C SER A 432 0.23 0.98 19.28
N LEU A 433 -0.35 0.10 18.49
CA LEU A 433 -1.79 -0.21 18.49
C LEU A 433 -2.19 -1.18 19.62
N LEU A 434 -1.24 -1.77 20.34
CA LEU A 434 -1.53 -2.73 21.42
C LEU A 434 -2.47 -2.19 22.51
N PRO A 435 -2.41 -0.90 22.93
CA PRO A 435 -3.38 -0.36 23.87
C PRO A 435 -4.82 -0.36 23.35
N LEU A 436 -5.04 -0.15 22.03
CA LEU A 436 -6.37 -0.29 21.40
C LEU A 436 -6.82 -1.75 21.39
N MET A 437 -5.92 -2.66 21.03
CA MET A 437 -6.20 -4.09 20.96
C MET A 437 -6.55 -4.68 22.33
N SER A 438 -5.91 -4.21 23.39
CA SER A 438 -6.19 -4.65 24.77
C SER A 438 -7.40 -3.97 25.42
N GLY A 439 -8.00 -2.97 24.76
CA GLY A 439 -9.07 -2.17 25.33
C GLY A 439 -8.60 -1.20 26.44
N ALA A 440 -7.29 -0.97 26.58
CA ALA A 440 -6.76 -0.01 27.56
C ALA A 440 -7.08 1.44 27.17
N THR A 441 -7.32 1.70 25.91
CA THR A 441 -7.84 2.95 25.37
C THR A 441 -8.68 2.68 24.12
N ASP A 442 -9.58 3.58 23.79
CA ASP A 442 -10.39 3.57 22.55
C ASP A 442 -9.89 4.60 21.52
N THR A 443 -8.87 5.38 21.85
CA THR A 443 -8.26 6.37 20.96
C THR A 443 -6.76 6.49 21.19
N LEU A 444 -6.00 6.80 20.14
CA LEU A 444 -4.57 7.13 20.20
C LEU A 444 -4.30 8.59 19.83
N ARG A 445 -5.14 9.16 18.96
CA ARG A 445 -4.96 10.51 18.40
C ARG A 445 -6.24 11.07 17.85
N ASP A 446 -6.29 12.41 17.77
CA ASP A 446 -7.45 13.14 17.22
C ASP A 446 -7.33 13.39 15.72
N ALA A 447 -6.11 13.33 15.18
CA ALA A 447 -5.84 13.61 13.77
C ALA A 447 -4.62 12.85 13.25
N LEU A 448 -4.62 12.60 11.93
CA LEU A 448 -3.52 12.05 11.15
C LEU A 448 -3.07 13.03 10.07
N LEU A 449 -1.79 12.98 9.74
CA LEU A 449 -1.21 13.64 8.58
C LEU A 449 -1.05 12.63 7.44
N ILE A 450 -1.47 13.03 6.23
CA ILE A 450 -1.20 12.28 5.00
C ILE A 450 -0.45 13.23 4.06
N GLU A 451 0.66 12.76 3.50
CA GLU A 451 1.54 13.55 2.65
C GLU A 451 1.59 12.98 1.24
N GLU A 452 1.48 13.85 0.24
CA GLU A 452 1.76 13.45 -1.13
C GLU A 452 2.52 14.53 -1.87
N GLU A 453 3.52 14.11 -2.63
CA GLU A 453 4.20 14.91 -3.64
C GLU A 453 4.10 14.18 -4.99
N GLY A 454 3.56 14.87 -5.99
CA GLY A 454 3.39 14.30 -7.32
C GLY A 454 4.72 14.03 -8.02
N GLN A 455 4.87 12.86 -8.59
CA GLN A 455 6.01 12.52 -9.45
C GLN A 455 5.94 13.22 -10.82
N ARG A 456 4.76 13.67 -11.23
CA ARG A 456 4.45 14.23 -12.55
C ARG A 456 3.65 15.52 -12.41
N THR A 457 3.64 16.37 -13.46
CA THR A 457 2.61 17.42 -13.56
C THR A 457 1.27 16.76 -13.81
N MET A 458 0.29 17.10 -13.00
CA MET A 458 -1.06 16.55 -13.09
C MET A 458 -2.07 17.70 -12.99
N PHE A 459 -3.24 17.49 -13.61
CA PHE A 459 -4.42 18.34 -13.39
C PHE A 459 -4.28 19.82 -13.72
N GLY A 460 -3.37 20.18 -14.64
CA GLY A 460 -3.17 21.56 -15.02
C GLY A 460 -2.41 22.42 -13.99
N PHE A 461 -1.84 21.82 -12.95
CA PHE A 461 -0.93 22.52 -12.06
C PHE A 461 0.35 22.94 -12.80
N PRO A 462 0.91 24.13 -12.51
CA PRO A 462 2.10 24.62 -13.19
C PRO A 462 3.38 23.85 -12.85
N GLY A 463 3.34 23.03 -11.79
CA GLY A 463 4.48 22.27 -11.28
C GLY A 463 4.06 20.93 -10.69
N ARG A 464 4.96 20.33 -9.89
CA ARG A 464 4.65 19.14 -9.11
C ARG A 464 3.59 19.47 -8.08
N THR A 465 2.54 18.68 -8.01
CA THR A 465 1.54 18.81 -6.94
C THR A 465 2.18 18.41 -5.61
N ARG A 466 2.08 19.30 -4.62
CA ARG A 466 2.48 19.04 -3.23
C ARG A 466 1.29 19.30 -2.35
N MET A 467 0.84 18.28 -1.62
CA MET A 467 -0.33 18.41 -0.76
C MET A 467 -0.10 17.81 0.63
N ARG A 468 -0.89 18.32 1.56
CA ARG A 468 -0.98 17.80 2.93
C ARG A 468 -2.45 17.67 3.30
N THR A 469 -2.78 16.53 3.88
CA THR A 469 -4.15 16.25 4.33
C THR A 469 -4.17 15.98 5.81
N LEU A 470 -5.09 16.65 6.49
CA LEU A 470 -5.48 16.32 7.86
C LEU A 470 -6.70 15.43 7.81
N GLN A 471 -6.59 14.24 8.39
CA GLN A 471 -7.69 13.32 8.61
C GLN A 471 -8.04 13.29 10.09
N THR A 472 -9.25 13.66 10.43
CA THR A 472 -9.84 13.51 11.77
C THR A 472 -10.89 12.39 11.76
N SER A 473 -11.52 12.11 12.89
CA SER A 473 -12.66 11.18 12.95
C SER A 473 -13.88 11.66 12.16
N ARG A 474 -14.01 12.98 11.92
CA ARG A 474 -15.16 13.59 11.25
C ARG A 474 -14.83 14.31 9.97
N HIS A 475 -13.64 14.92 9.85
CA HIS A 475 -13.34 15.79 8.71
C HIS A 475 -12.08 15.33 7.98
N ARG A 476 -12.07 15.54 6.67
CA ARG A 476 -10.87 15.53 5.84
C ARG A 476 -10.64 16.94 5.30
N LEU A 477 -9.45 17.49 5.57
CA LEU A 477 -9.01 18.77 5.03
C LEU A 477 -7.74 18.53 4.20
N SER A 478 -7.72 18.98 2.94
CA SER A 478 -6.54 18.91 2.08
C SER A 478 -6.15 20.29 1.58
N VAL A 479 -4.85 20.59 1.62
CA VAL A 479 -4.27 21.83 1.10
C VAL A 479 -3.19 21.53 0.08
N TYR A 480 -3.07 22.37 -0.93
CA TYR A 480 -2.12 22.27 -2.03
C TYR A 480 -1.17 23.47 -2.00
N ALA A 481 0.14 23.23 -2.20
CA ALA A 481 1.15 24.29 -2.08
C ALA A 481 0.95 25.44 -3.09
N ASP A 482 0.51 25.11 -4.30
CA ASP A 482 0.44 26.04 -5.43
C ASP A 482 -1.01 26.29 -5.88
N ALA A 483 -1.97 26.21 -4.96
CA ALA A 483 -3.38 26.53 -5.19
C ALA A 483 -3.95 27.45 -4.09
N ASP A 484 -4.83 28.35 -4.48
CA ASP A 484 -5.59 29.23 -3.59
C ASP A 484 -6.90 28.58 -3.08
N TRP A 485 -7.12 27.32 -3.43
CA TRP A 485 -8.23 26.48 -3.02
C TRP A 485 -7.75 25.21 -2.32
N GLY A 486 -8.66 24.52 -1.68
CA GLY A 486 -8.41 23.24 -1.02
C GLY A 486 -9.68 22.39 -0.96
N GLU A 487 -9.66 21.39 -0.13
CA GLU A 487 -10.79 20.49 0.07
C GLU A 487 -11.11 20.38 1.55
N LEU A 488 -12.39 20.45 1.88
CA LEU A 488 -12.93 20.19 3.20
C LEU A 488 -14.22 19.39 3.09
N TYR A 489 -14.24 18.21 3.71
CA TYR A 489 -15.42 17.35 3.77
C TYR A 489 -15.75 17.00 5.21
N ASP A 490 -17.06 16.96 5.52
CA ASP A 490 -17.60 16.41 6.76
C ASP A 490 -18.03 14.96 6.51
N LEU A 491 -17.20 14.00 6.90
CA LEU A 491 -17.39 12.58 6.62
C LEU A 491 -18.57 11.94 7.39
N HIS A 492 -19.15 12.67 8.35
CA HIS A 492 -20.35 12.21 9.05
C HIS A 492 -21.61 12.55 8.24
N GLU A 493 -21.68 13.76 7.70
CA GLU A 493 -22.81 14.24 6.90
C GLU A 493 -22.68 13.84 5.41
N ASP A 494 -21.45 13.68 4.94
CA ASP A 494 -21.11 13.39 3.54
C ASP A 494 -19.97 12.32 3.50
N PRO A 495 -20.29 11.06 3.81
CA PRO A 495 -19.30 9.97 3.83
C PRO A 495 -18.69 9.66 2.45
N HIS A 496 -19.34 10.12 1.37
CA HIS A 496 -18.89 9.94 -0.01
C HIS A 496 -18.14 11.16 -0.58
N GLU A 497 -17.87 12.19 0.24
CA GLU A 497 -17.06 13.35 -0.13
C GLU A 497 -17.54 14.08 -1.41
N LEU A 498 -18.86 14.24 -1.54
CA LEU A 498 -19.51 14.86 -2.71
C LEU A 498 -19.58 16.38 -2.63
N ARG A 499 -19.61 16.92 -1.41
CA ARG A 499 -19.77 18.35 -1.15
C ARG A 499 -18.50 18.94 -0.55
N ASN A 500 -17.67 19.55 -1.38
CA ASN A 500 -16.51 20.29 -0.90
C ASN A 500 -16.94 21.60 -0.19
N LEU A 501 -16.69 21.68 1.11
CA LEU A 501 -17.06 22.80 1.98
C LEU A 501 -16.00 23.92 1.99
N TRP A 502 -14.95 23.83 1.19
CA TRP A 502 -13.83 24.78 1.22
C TRP A 502 -14.27 26.24 1.05
N HIS A 503 -15.21 26.49 0.16
CA HIS A 503 -15.74 27.82 -0.12
C HIS A 503 -17.11 28.08 0.53
N ASP A 504 -17.62 27.16 1.37
CA ASP A 504 -18.90 27.37 2.07
C ASP A 504 -18.69 28.37 3.23
N PRO A 505 -19.38 29.53 3.23
CA PRO A 505 -19.25 30.49 4.32
C PRO A 505 -19.62 29.94 5.69
N ALA A 506 -20.55 28.98 5.75
CA ALA A 506 -20.95 28.33 7.01
C ALA A 506 -19.83 27.43 7.59
N ALA A 507 -18.90 27.02 6.76
CA ALA A 507 -17.75 26.17 7.16
C ALA A 507 -16.48 26.98 7.48
N GLU A 508 -16.49 28.32 7.33
CA GLU A 508 -15.28 29.15 7.44
C GLU A 508 -14.58 29.01 8.80
N ALA A 509 -15.32 29.09 9.90
CA ALA A 509 -14.76 28.94 11.24
C ALA A 509 -14.14 27.53 11.42
N ARG A 510 -14.86 26.48 10.99
CA ARG A 510 -14.39 25.10 11.04
C ARG A 510 -13.12 24.89 10.18
N ARG A 511 -13.09 25.46 8.99
CA ARG A 511 -11.91 25.45 8.12
C ARG A 511 -10.70 26.07 8.82
N GLY A 512 -10.88 27.22 9.49
CA GLY A 512 -9.82 27.88 10.25
C GLY A 512 -9.27 27.01 11.39
N GLU A 513 -10.15 26.35 12.16
CA GLU A 513 -9.77 25.41 13.23
C GLU A 513 -8.97 24.23 12.67
N LEU A 514 -9.41 23.63 11.55
CA LEU A 514 -8.76 22.48 10.94
C LEU A 514 -7.41 22.84 10.29
N LEU A 515 -7.26 24.03 9.72
CA LEU A 515 -5.98 24.54 9.23
C LEU A 515 -4.97 24.71 10.38
N MET A 516 -5.41 25.22 11.53
CA MET A 516 -4.57 25.29 12.73
C MET A 516 -4.22 23.88 13.24
N ALA A 517 -5.16 22.93 13.22
CA ALA A 517 -4.92 21.55 13.59
C ALA A 517 -3.92 20.88 12.63
N LEU A 518 -4.02 21.12 11.31
CA LEU A 518 -3.06 20.65 10.32
C LEU A 518 -1.65 21.19 10.63
N SER A 519 -1.51 22.49 10.88
CA SER A 519 -0.23 23.12 11.21
C SER A 519 0.40 22.49 12.46
N ARG A 520 -0.37 22.28 13.52
CA ARG A 520 0.10 21.61 14.75
C ARG A 520 0.47 20.14 14.49
N THR A 521 -0.27 19.45 13.65
CA THR A 521 0.00 18.05 13.30
C THR A 521 1.30 17.95 12.49
N MET A 522 1.54 18.85 11.54
CA MET A 522 2.81 18.92 10.80
C MET A 522 4.01 19.15 11.75
N ILE A 523 3.86 20.00 12.78
CA ILE A 523 4.91 20.21 13.79
C ILE A 523 5.17 18.92 14.59
N ARG A 524 4.13 18.18 14.97
CA ARG A 524 4.28 16.91 15.71
C ARG A 524 5.01 15.84 14.88
N TYR A 525 4.83 15.84 13.58
CA TYR A 525 5.49 14.92 12.64
C TYR A 525 6.79 15.49 12.05
N ALA A 526 7.32 16.61 12.60
CA ALA A 526 8.64 17.08 12.23
C ALA A 526 9.75 16.12 12.75
N GLU A 527 10.92 16.18 12.12
CA GLU A 527 12.08 15.36 12.50
C GLU A 527 12.54 15.63 13.92
N THR A 528 12.77 14.58 14.68
CA THR A 528 13.28 14.62 16.05
C THR A 528 14.61 13.89 16.25
N SER A 529 15.17 13.34 15.17
CA SER A 529 16.46 12.65 15.18
C SER A 529 17.51 13.44 14.33
N PRO A 530 18.78 13.52 14.77
CA PRO A 530 19.33 12.91 15.97
C PRO A 530 19.04 13.73 17.24
N ASN A 531 19.16 13.08 18.40
CA ASN A 531 19.17 13.79 19.66
C ASN A 531 20.40 14.70 19.79
N PRO A 532 20.30 15.85 20.47
CA PRO A 532 21.46 16.65 20.77
C PRO A 532 22.46 15.87 21.67
N THR A 533 23.73 16.00 21.37
CA THR A 533 24.82 15.32 22.09
C THR A 533 25.45 16.20 23.16
N ALA A 534 25.11 17.48 23.18
CA ALA A 534 25.62 18.46 24.13
C ALA A 534 24.63 19.63 24.29
N ILE A 535 24.81 20.40 25.38
CA ILE A 535 24.21 21.72 25.54
C ILE A 535 25.16 22.72 24.87
N ALA A 536 24.63 23.55 23.96
CA ALA A 536 25.40 24.60 23.30
C ALA A 536 25.58 25.80 24.22
#